data_b4ef3a6f20e50525e9be7aa90e585d8e
#
_entry.id   b4ef3a6f20e50525e9be7aa90e585d8e
#
_cell.length_a   1.000
_cell.length_b   1.000
_cell.length_c   1.000
_cell.angle_alpha   90.00
_cell.angle_beta   90.00
_cell.angle_gamma   90.00
#
_symmetry.space_group_name_H-M   'P 1'
#
loop_
_entity.id
_entity.type
_entity.pdbx_description
1 polymer ?
#
loop_
_entity_poly.entity_id
_entity_poly.type
_entity_poly.pdbx_seq_one_letter_code
_entity_poly.pdbx_strand_id
1 'polypeptide(L)'
;SAIHIYSVYAEVMGIKTRFAPSPTGYLHLGNVWVAFLNWLWTRQNKGRIILRIEDIDQSRCRADYISAIKEDLSWLGLDWDEEPGHAYAYGEPIQSKRFSIYEGIKKRWEAEDSIYPCFCSRARIHNISSAPHLGENKPVYDGHCRNLSWSERGQTDKEPSWRIRMKKQEISFCDMFCGNQIKTLEEGKDDFIIFRADGAVSYQLAASADDGIMQVTHV
;
A
#
# COMPACT_ATOMS: atom_id res chain seq x y z
N SER A 1 -23.38 7.71 1.84
CA SER A 1 -22.49 6.54 2.03
C SER A 1 -21.19 6.77 1.30
N ALA A 2 -20.06 6.25 1.78
CA ALA A 2 -18.73 6.43 1.17
C ALA A 2 -18.71 5.99 -0.30
N ILE A 3 -19.43 4.96 -0.68
CA ILE A 3 -19.57 4.47 -2.07
C ILE A 3 -20.14 5.55 -2.99
N HIS A 4 -21.09 6.35 -2.52
CA HIS A 4 -21.68 7.43 -3.32
C HIS A 4 -20.69 8.58 -3.57
N ILE A 5 -19.81 8.85 -2.61
CA ILE A 5 -18.78 9.89 -2.71
C ILE A 5 -17.72 9.46 -3.75
N TYR A 6 -17.26 8.21 -3.75
CA TYR A 6 -16.29 7.72 -4.73
C TYR A 6 -16.84 7.68 -6.16
N SER A 7 -18.11 7.29 -6.34
CA SER A 7 -18.76 7.33 -7.65
C SER A 7 -18.85 8.75 -8.22
N VAL A 8 -19.24 9.72 -7.40
CA VAL A 8 -19.31 11.12 -7.80
C VAL A 8 -17.93 11.73 -8.09
N TYR A 9 -16.90 11.35 -7.32
CA TYR A 9 -15.52 11.80 -7.58
C TYR A 9 -14.96 11.24 -8.89
N ALA A 10 -15.22 9.97 -9.20
CA ALA A 10 -14.79 9.35 -10.45
C ALA A 10 -15.49 9.96 -11.68
N GLU A 11 -16.77 10.33 -11.57
CA GLU A 11 -17.51 11.02 -12.63
C GLU A 11 -16.97 12.43 -12.90
N VAL A 12 -16.51 13.14 -11.87
CA VAL A 12 -16.04 14.53 -11.98
C VAL A 12 -14.54 14.61 -12.35
N MET A 13 -13.72 13.69 -11.83
CA MET A 13 -12.25 13.70 -11.99
C MET A 13 -11.76 12.84 -13.16
N GLY A 14 -12.62 12.03 -13.75
CA GLY A 14 -12.24 11.01 -14.74
C GLY A 14 -11.61 9.77 -14.10
N ILE A 15 -11.55 8.69 -14.88
CA ILE A 15 -10.97 7.43 -14.43
C ILE A 15 -9.44 7.51 -14.45
N LYS A 16 -8.80 7.17 -13.35
CA LYS A 16 -7.37 7.05 -13.22
C LYS A 16 -7.00 5.75 -12.53
N THR A 17 -6.22 4.94 -13.22
CA THR A 17 -5.71 3.66 -12.73
C THR A 17 -4.20 3.68 -12.61
N ARG A 18 -3.63 2.61 -12.09
CA ARG A 18 -2.18 2.46 -12.04
C ARG A 18 -1.76 1.03 -12.36
N PHE A 19 -0.66 0.87 -13.09
CA PHE A 19 0.14 -0.34 -13.05
C PHE A 19 1.37 -0.06 -12.21
N ALA A 20 1.58 -0.86 -11.16
CA ALA A 20 2.53 -0.55 -10.11
C ALA A 20 3.47 -1.75 -9.81
N PRO A 21 4.37 -2.09 -10.76
CA PRO A 21 5.27 -3.22 -10.60
C PRO A 21 6.43 -2.90 -9.66
N SER A 22 6.85 -3.91 -8.85
CA SER A 22 8.12 -3.88 -8.14
C SER A 22 9.23 -4.40 -9.05
N PRO A 23 10.31 -3.63 -9.29
CA PRO A 23 11.37 -4.00 -10.24
C PRO A 23 12.38 -4.98 -9.61
N THR A 24 11.87 -6.12 -9.12
CA THR A 24 12.66 -7.21 -8.50
C THR A 24 12.97 -8.35 -9.45
N GLY A 25 12.48 -8.28 -10.69
CA GLY A 25 12.62 -9.24 -11.76
C GLY A 25 11.94 -8.78 -13.04
N TYR A 26 12.03 -9.60 -14.08
CA TYR A 26 11.29 -9.40 -15.32
C TYR A 26 9.79 -9.62 -15.11
N LEU A 27 8.96 -9.04 -15.99
CA LEU A 27 7.52 -9.30 -15.98
C LEU A 27 7.26 -10.79 -16.26
N HIS A 28 6.35 -11.37 -15.50
CA HIS A 28 5.81 -12.70 -15.80
C HIS A 28 4.36 -12.57 -16.24
N LEU A 29 3.79 -13.66 -16.77
CA LEU A 29 2.45 -13.66 -17.36
C LEU A 29 1.37 -13.08 -16.41
N GLY A 30 1.49 -13.30 -15.09
CA GLY A 30 0.56 -12.74 -14.12
C GLY A 30 0.64 -11.21 -14.04
N ASN A 31 1.85 -10.62 -14.11
CA ASN A 31 2.01 -9.15 -14.15
C ASN A 31 1.43 -8.57 -15.45
N VAL A 32 1.71 -9.23 -16.59
CA VAL A 32 1.19 -8.85 -17.90
C VAL A 32 -0.34 -8.90 -17.92
N TRP A 33 -0.92 -9.94 -17.35
CA TRP A 33 -2.37 -10.09 -17.26
C TRP A 33 -3.02 -8.93 -16.46
N VAL A 34 -2.45 -8.59 -15.31
CA VAL A 34 -2.94 -7.46 -14.50
C VAL A 34 -2.77 -6.13 -15.25
N ALA A 35 -1.61 -5.92 -15.91
CA ALA A 35 -1.37 -4.72 -16.71
C ALA A 35 -2.38 -4.61 -17.85
N PHE A 36 -2.63 -5.71 -18.58
CA PHE A 36 -3.56 -5.77 -19.70
C PHE A 36 -5.01 -5.47 -19.27
N LEU A 37 -5.50 -6.10 -18.19
CA LEU A 37 -6.86 -5.84 -17.69
C LEU A 37 -7.04 -4.38 -17.26
N ASN A 38 -6.05 -3.83 -16.55
CA ASN A 38 -6.03 -2.42 -16.18
C ASN A 38 -6.08 -1.50 -17.39
N TRP A 39 -5.22 -1.77 -18.37
CA TRP A 39 -5.13 -1.01 -19.61
C TRP A 39 -6.43 -1.06 -20.40
N LEU A 40 -6.94 -2.27 -20.65
CA LEU A 40 -8.17 -2.49 -21.41
C LEU A 40 -9.35 -1.72 -20.82
N TRP A 41 -9.58 -1.90 -19.52
CA TRP A 41 -10.68 -1.24 -18.83
C TRP A 41 -10.52 0.28 -18.83
N THR A 42 -9.32 0.77 -18.56
CA THR A 42 -9.03 2.21 -18.51
C THR A 42 -9.21 2.86 -19.88
N ARG A 43 -8.70 2.25 -20.95
CA ARG A 43 -8.81 2.79 -22.31
C ARG A 43 -10.25 2.76 -22.83
N GLN A 44 -11.02 1.70 -22.54
CA GLN A 44 -12.46 1.66 -22.85
C GLN A 44 -13.22 2.82 -22.21
N ASN A 45 -12.83 3.24 -21.02
CA ASN A 45 -13.46 4.33 -20.29
C ASN A 45 -12.77 5.69 -20.48
N LYS A 46 -11.88 5.83 -21.46
CA LYS A 46 -11.13 7.07 -21.76
C LYS A 46 -10.38 7.63 -20.54
N GLY A 47 -9.94 6.74 -19.65
CA GLY A 47 -9.20 7.05 -18.44
C GLY A 47 -7.69 7.21 -18.67
N ARG A 48 -6.96 7.49 -17.59
CA ARG A 48 -5.51 7.66 -17.55
C ARG A 48 -4.85 6.55 -16.75
N ILE A 49 -3.65 6.16 -17.13
CA ILE A 49 -2.85 5.12 -16.47
C ILE A 49 -1.54 5.71 -15.98
N ILE A 50 -1.22 5.44 -14.71
CA ILE A 50 0.09 5.73 -14.14
C ILE A 50 0.93 4.45 -14.19
N LEU A 51 2.14 4.52 -14.72
CA LEU A 51 3.17 3.54 -14.48
C LEU A 51 3.97 3.97 -13.23
N ARG A 52 3.70 3.34 -12.08
CA ARG A 52 4.38 3.63 -10.82
C ARG A 52 5.39 2.52 -10.50
N ILE A 53 6.61 2.89 -10.18
CA ILE A 53 7.63 1.93 -9.77
C ILE A 53 7.61 1.79 -8.24
N GLU A 54 7.37 0.56 -7.75
CA GLU A 54 7.33 0.23 -6.32
C GLU A 54 8.66 -0.41 -5.88
N ASP A 55 9.65 0.44 -5.66
CA ASP A 55 11.03 0.09 -5.36
C ASP A 55 11.45 0.40 -3.91
N ILE A 56 10.54 0.31 -2.96
CA ILE A 56 10.81 0.54 -1.52
C ILE A 56 11.92 -0.40 -1.02
N ASP A 57 11.88 -1.67 -1.41
CA ASP A 57 12.92 -2.64 -1.09
C ASP A 57 14.07 -2.54 -2.10
N GLN A 58 14.88 -1.48 -1.96
CA GLN A 58 15.98 -1.19 -2.87
C GLN A 58 17.01 -2.33 -2.96
N SER A 59 17.12 -3.16 -1.92
CA SER A 59 18.07 -4.28 -1.92
C SER A 59 17.77 -5.33 -3.00
N ARG A 60 16.52 -5.45 -3.41
CA ARG A 60 16.05 -6.39 -4.44
C ARG A 60 15.71 -5.73 -5.77
N CYS A 61 15.66 -4.39 -5.81
CA CYS A 61 15.27 -3.64 -7.00
C CYS A 61 16.49 -3.32 -7.87
N ARG A 62 16.34 -3.38 -9.19
CA ARG A 62 17.40 -3.08 -10.15
C ARG A 62 16.88 -2.17 -11.25
N ALA A 63 17.73 -1.20 -11.66
CA ALA A 63 17.43 -0.27 -12.73
C ALA A 63 17.15 -0.98 -14.07
N ASP A 64 17.89 -2.07 -14.35
CA ASP A 64 17.71 -2.87 -15.56
C ASP A 64 16.28 -3.44 -15.67
N TYR A 65 15.68 -3.83 -14.55
CA TYR A 65 14.29 -4.33 -14.52
C TYR A 65 13.27 -3.21 -14.78
N ILE A 66 13.57 -1.97 -14.37
CA ILE A 66 12.69 -0.82 -14.67
C ILE A 66 12.66 -0.59 -16.20
N SER A 67 13.82 -0.63 -16.85
CA SER A 67 13.92 -0.50 -18.29
C SER A 67 13.20 -1.65 -19.01
N ALA A 68 13.46 -2.88 -18.59
CA ALA A 68 12.81 -4.07 -19.15
C ALA A 68 11.27 -4.03 -19.00
N ILE A 69 10.74 -3.59 -17.87
CA ILE A 69 9.29 -3.41 -17.65
C ILE A 69 8.70 -2.45 -18.70
N LYS A 70 9.36 -1.32 -18.94
CA LYS A 70 8.87 -0.34 -19.93
C LYS A 70 8.95 -0.92 -21.36
N GLU A 71 10.04 -1.60 -21.69
CA GLU A 71 10.22 -2.25 -23.00
C GLU A 71 9.18 -3.34 -23.24
N ASP A 72 8.96 -4.24 -22.26
CA ASP A 72 7.98 -5.32 -22.35
C ASP A 72 6.55 -4.78 -22.53
N LEU A 73 6.15 -3.76 -21.75
CA LEU A 73 4.84 -3.15 -21.87
C LEU A 73 4.65 -2.47 -23.23
N SER A 74 5.67 -1.74 -23.71
CA SER A 74 5.65 -1.09 -25.01
C SER A 74 5.57 -2.12 -26.15
N TRP A 75 6.32 -3.23 -26.05
CA TRP A 75 6.28 -4.33 -27.02
C TRP A 75 4.89 -4.98 -27.08
N LEU A 76 4.20 -5.07 -25.94
CA LEU A 76 2.83 -5.58 -25.85
C LEU A 76 1.77 -4.57 -26.33
N GLY A 77 2.16 -3.33 -26.65
CA GLY A 77 1.24 -2.25 -27.03
C GLY A 77 0.45 -1.67 -25.86
N LEU A 78 0.91 -1.87 -24.63
CA LEU A 78 0.31 -1.32 -23.41
C LEU A 78 0.96 0.01 -23.08
N ASP A 79 0.32 1.11 -23.45
CA ASP A 79 0.77 2.48 -23.19
C ASP A 79 0.29 2.99 -21.83
N TRP A 80 0.91 4.09 -21.37
CA TRP A 80 0.56 4.80 -20.13
C TRP A 80 0.65 6.31 -20.33
N ASP A 81 0.04 7.08 -19.42
CA ASP A 81 -0.04 8.54 -19.52
C ASP A 81 0.93 9.25 -18.58
N GLU A 82 1.28 8.64 -17.47
CA GLU A 82 2.19 9.17 -16.46
C GLU A 82 3.24 8.13 -16.09
N GLU A 83 4.53 8.54 -16.06
CA GLU A 83 5.65 7.60 -15.93
C GLU A 83 6.80 8.12 -15.06
N PRO A 84 7.69 7.23 -14.58
CA PRO A 84 8.96 7.58 -13.98
C PRO A 84 9.85 8.42 -14.91
N GLY A 85 10.56 9.40 -14.32
CA GLY A 85 11.41 10.34 -15.06
C GLY A 85 10.76 11.69 -15.33
N HIS A 86 9.46 11.83 -15.06
CA HIS A 86 8.75 13.10 -15.15
C HIS A 86 8.25 13.53 -13.77
N ALA A 87 8.36 14.83 -13.48
CA ALA A 87 7.83 15.43 -12.25
C ALA A 87 6.37 15.88 -12.49
N TYR A 88 5.45 15.34 -11.71
CA TYR A 88 4.04 15.74 -11.68
C TYR A 88 3.78 16.57 -10.41
N ALA A 89 2.60 17.17 -10.31
CA ALA A 89 2.21 17.96 -9.13
C ALA A 89 2.32 17.17 -7.81
N TYR A 90 2.13 15.85 -7.86
CA TYR A 90 2.28 14.93 -6.74
C TYR A 90 3.71 14.36 -6.59
N GLY A 91 4.66 14.81 -7.40
CA GLY A 91 6.02 14.29 -7.48
C GLY A 91 6.19 13.18 -8.51
N GLU A 92 7.33 12.52 -8.52
CA GLU A 92 7.66 11.44 -9.46
C GLU A 92 7.03 10.11 -9.00
N PRO A 93 6.48 9.28 -9.91
CA PRO A 93 5.88 7.99 -9.55
C PRO A 93 6.93 6.87 -9.35
N ILE A 94 7.90 7.12 -8.48
CA ILE A 94 8.91 6.16 -8.01
C ILE A 94 8.92 6.21 -6.48
N GLN A 95 8.62 5.11 -5.81
CA GLN A 95 8.41 5.10 -4.36
C GLN A 95 9.67 5.45 -3.58
N SER A 96 10.85 5.01 -4.00
CA SER A 96 12.12 5.37 -3.36
C SER A 96 12.41 6.87 -3.33
N LYS A 97 11.85 7.66 -4.25
CA LYS A 97 11.97 9.12 -4.29
C LYS A 97 10.91 9.86 -3.45
N ARG A 98 10.02 9.13 -2.79
CA ARG A 98 8.85 9.68 -2.08
C ARG A 98 8.93 9.51 -0.56
N PHE A 99 10.07 9.09 -0.05
CA PHE A 99 10.25 8.79 1.38
C PHE A 99 9.91 9.98 2.30
N SER A 100 10.23 11.21 1.88
CA SER A 100 9.86 12.42 2.63
C SER A 100 8.35 12.62 2.80
N ILE A 101 7.56 12.16 1.84
CA ILE A 101 6.09 12.18 1.91
C ILE A 101 5.62 11.22 2.99
N TYR A 102 6.15 9.98 3.00
CA TYR A 102 5.78 8.96 3.99
C TYR A 102 6.19 9.37 5.40
N GLU A 103 7.37 9.98 5.56
CA GLU A 103 7.79 10.55 6.85
C GLU A 103 6.91 11.70 7.30
N GLY A 104 6.46 12.55 6.39
CA GLY A 104 5.48 13.60 6.69
C GLY A 104 4.16 13.03 7.20
N ILE A 105 3.67 11.94 6.60
CA ILE A 105 2.49 11.21 7.07
C ILE A 105 2.73 10.64 8.46
N LYS A 106 3.90 10.00 8.69
CA LYS A 106 4.27 9.46 10.01
C LYS A 106 4.21 10.53 11.09
N LYS A 107 4.89 11.66 10.88
CA LYS A 107 4.95 12.77 11.84
C LYS A 107 3.55 13.31 12.19
N ARG A 108 2.70 13.48 11.18
CA ARG A 108 1.32 13.91 11.38
C ARG A 108 0.51 12.90 12.20
N TRP A 109 0.57 11.62 11.83
CA TRP A 109 -0.17 10.58 12.53
C TRP A 109 0.34 10.29 13.94
N GLU A 110 1.62 10.54 14.19
CA GLU A 110 2.20 10.50 15.53
C GLU A 110 1.64 11.64 16.39
N ALA A 111 1.58 12.86 15.87
CA ALA A 111 0.99 14.02 16.57
C ALA A 111 -0.53 13.85 16.82
N GLU A 112 -1.24 13.13 15.98
CA GLU A 112 -2.67 12.81 16.11
C GLU A 112 -2.94 11.56 16.98
N ASP A 113 -1.92 10.94 17.57
CA ASP A 113 -2.00 9.61 18.25
C ASP A 113 -2.68 8.52 17.40
N SER A 114 -2.59 8.65 16.08
CA SER A 114 -3.14 7.67 15.13
C SER A 114 -2.23 6.47 14.92
N ILE A 115 -1.00 6.52 15.43
CA ILE A 115 0.00 5.45 15.36
C ILE A 115 0.65 5.26 16.73
N TYR A 116 1.31 4.11 16.92
CA TYR A 116 2.02 3.82 18.16
C TYR A 116 3.25 2.93 17.90
N PRO A 117 4.29 3.03 18.75
CA PRO A 117 5.47 2.19 18.63
C PRO A 117 5.18 0.77 19.14
N CYS A 118 5.71 -0.22 18.41
CA CYS A 118 5.56 -1.64 18.71
C CYS A 118 6.92 -2.34 18.73
N PHE A 119 7.27 -2.96 19.85
CA PHE A 119 8.51 -3.69 20.07
C PHE A 119 8.35 -5.22 19.97
N CYS A 120 7.19 -5.72 19.57
CA CYS A 120 6.93 -7.14 19.41
C CYS A 120 7.85 -7.76 18.36
N SER A 121 8.51 -8.87 18.71
CA SER A 121 9.26 -9.66 17.75
C SER A 121 8.33 -10.44 16.81
N ARG A 122 8.85 -10.81 15.63
CA ARG A 122 8.13 -11.70 14.70
C ARG A 122 7.80 -13.05 15.35
N ALA A 123 8.74 -13.59 16.13
CA ALA A 123 8.53 -14.85 16.87
C ALA A 123 7.36 -14.75 17.85
N ARG A 124 7.26 -13.63 18.61
CA ARG A 124 6.12 -13.41 19.50
C ARG A 124 4.79 -13.43 18.76
N ILE A 125 4.70 -12.68 17.65
CA ILE A 125 3.46 -12.59 16.87
C ILE A 125 3.10 -13.97 16.28
N HIS A 126 4.08 -14.71 15.77
CA HIS A 126 3.87 -16.04 15.24
C HIS A 126 3.39 -17.03 16.33
N ASN A 127 4.00 -17.00 17.52
CA ASN A 127 3.62 -17.90 18.60
C ASN A 127 2.21 -17.69 19.14
N ILE A 128 1.71 -16.46 19.11
CA ILE A 128 0.32 -16.14 19.48
C ILE A 128 -0.65 -16.69 18.44
N SER A 129 -0.30 -16.60 17.16
CA SER A 129 -1.13 -17.05 16.04
C SER A 129 -1.16 -18.58 15.88
N SER A 130 -0.18 -19.28 16.44
CA SER A 130 -0.11 -20.76 16.41
C SER A 130 -1.02 -21.43 17.45
N ALA A 131 -1.70 -20.68 18.34
CA ALA A 131 -2.83 -21.19 19.10
C ALA A 131 -3.98 -21.52 18.10
N PRO A 132 -4.63 -22.69 18.19
CA PRO A 132 -5.47 -23.22 17.13
C PRO A 132 -6.75 -22.39 16.96
N HIS A 133 -6.72 -21.44 16.04
CA HIS A 133 -7.92 -20.87 15.43
C HIS A 133 -8.11 -21.53 14.07
N LEU A 134 -9.12 -22.37 13.96
CA LEU A 134 -9.52 -23.07 12.74
C LEU A 134 -9.78 -22.04 11.61
N GLY A 135 -8.88 -22.01 10.61
CA GLY A 135 -9.17 -21.41 9.31
C GLY A 135 -8.33 -20.20 8.88
N GLU A 136 -7.48 -19.60 9.72
CA GLU A 136 -6.66 -18.45 9.32
C GLU A 136 -5.14 -18.74 9.40
N ASN A 137 -4.50 -18.81 8.23
CA ASN A 137 -3.06 -19.03 8.10
C ASN A 137 -2.19 -17.77 8.26
N LYS A 138 -2.76 -16.64 8.68
CA LYS A 138 -2.00 -15.40 8.85
C LYS A 138 -1.80 -15.07 10.32
N PRO A 139 -0.56 -14.66 10.71
CA PRO A 139 -0.31 -14.23 12.08
C PRO A 139 -1.18 -13.02 12.45
N VAL A 140 -2.07 -13.20 13.44
CA VAL A 140 -2.94 -12.12 13.94
C VAL A 140 -2.24 -11.43 15.09
N TYR A 141 -2.17 -10.11 15.03
CA TYR A 141 -1.63 -9.30 16.11
C TYR A 141 -2.67 -9.16 17.23
N ASP A 142 -2.23 -9.23 18.48
CA ASP A 142 -3.11 -9.19 19.67
C ASP A 142 -3.29 -7.80 20.29
N GLY A 143 -2.76 -6.75 19.65
CA GLY A 143 -2.84 -5.39 20.16
C GLY A 143 -1.91 -5.08 21.36
N HIS A 144 -0.97 -5.97 21.69
CA HIS A 144 -0.16 -5.91 22.92
C HIS A 144 0.46 -4.53 23.21
N CYS A 145 1.09 -3.89 22.22
CA CYS A 145 1.73 -2.59 22.45
C CYS A 145 0.77 -1.39 22.30
N ARG A 146 -0.48 -1.62 21.92
CA ARG A 146 -1.42 -0.54 21.55
C ARG A 146 -1.63 0.48 22.68
N ASN A 147 -1.82 -0.01 23.90
CA ASN A 147 -2.19 0.82 25.05
C ASN A 147 -1.06 0.96 26.07
N LEU A 148 0.13 0.43 25.80
CA LEU A 148 1.27 0.57 26.69
C LEU A 148 1.84 1.98 26.61
N SER A 149 2.15 2.58 27.77
CA SER A 149 2.98 3.77 27.86
C SER A 149 4.42 3.49 27.46
N TRP A 150 5.20 4.52 27.21
CA TRP A 150 6.63 4.35 26.88
C TRP A 150 7.40 3.60 27.97
N SER A 151 7.10 3.86 29.25
CA SER A 151 7.73 3.17 30.38
C SER A 151 7.36 1.70 30.48
N GLU A 152 6.12 1.32 30.12
CA GLU A 152 5.64 -0.07 30.15
C GLU A 152 6.17 -0.93 29.00
N ARG A 153 6.62 -0.30 27.89
CA ARG A 153 7.21 -1.00 26.76
C ARG A 153 8.60 -1.58 27.04
N GLY A 154 9.16 -1.25 28.21
CA GLY A 154 10.48 -1.65 28.65
C GLY A 154 11.58 -0.77 28.08
N GLN A 155 12.72 -0.71 28.81
CA GLN A 155 13.93 -0.11 28.27
C GLN A 155 14.53 -1.06 27.27
N THR A 156 14.52 -0.70 26.01
CA THR A 156 15.14 -1.46 24.92
C THR A 156 15.91 -0.50 24.02
N ASP A 157 17.12 -0.88 23.65
CA ASP A 157 17.95 -0.17 22.67
C ASP A 157 17.47 -0.40 21.22
N LYS A 158 16.35 -1.12 21.04
CA LYS A 158 15.81 -1.42 19.71
C LYS A 158 14.86 -0.33 19.24
N GLU A 159 15.03 0.08 18.01
CA GLU A 159 14.06 0.93 17.33
C GLU A 159 12.72 0.19 17.18
N PRO A 160 11.60 0.88 17.44
CA PRO A 160 10.29 0.26 17.30
C PRO A 160 9.85 0.19 15.83
N SER A 161 9.02 -0.80 15.53
CA SER A 161 8.12 -0.69 14.39
C SER A 161 6.96 0.21 14.75
N TRP A 162 6.36 0.90 13.78
CA TRP A 162 5.20 1.74 14.02
C TRP A 162 3.95 1.08 13.44
N ARG A 163 2.89 1.03 14.24
CA ARG A 163 1.58 0.48 13.83
C ARG A 163 0.52 1.55 13.81
N ILE A 164 -0.38 1.46 12.83
CA ILE A 164 -1.59 2.28 12.79
C ILE A 164 -2.59 1.79 13.84
N ARG A 165 -3.31 2.73 14.48
CA ARG A 165 -4.44 2.44 15.38
C ARG A 165 -5.72 2.31 14.58
N MET A 166 -6.09 1.10 14.19
CA MET A 166 -7.37 0.88 13.53
C MET A 166 -8.51 1.04 14.54
N LYS A 167 -9.59 1.69 14.09
CA LYS A 167 -10.83 1.80 14.87
C LYS A 167 -11.76 0.67 14.44
N LYS A 168 -12.61 0.21 15.37
CA LYS A 168 -13.68 -0.72 15.00
C LYS A 168 -14.64 0.00 14.04
N GLN A 169 -14.68 -0.48 12.81
CA GLN A 169 -15.54 0.08 11.75
C GLN A 169 -15.78 -0.93 10.63
N GLU A 170 -16.85 -0.72 9.90
CA GLU A 170 -17.08 -1.43 8.65
C GLU A 170 -16.52 -0.61 7.48
N ILE A 171 -15.76 -1.27 6.63
CA ILE A 171 -15.29 -0.72 5.35
C ILE A 171 -16.03 -1.45 4.25
N SER A 172 -16.66 -0.70 3.36
CA SER A 172 -17.29 -1.24 2.16
C SER A 172 -16.59 -0.71 0.92
N PHE A 173 -16.43 -1.58 -0.07
CA PHE A 173 -15.90 -1.23 -1.39
C PHE A 173 -16.57 -2.09 -2.46
N CYS A 174 -16.55 -1.63 -3.69
CA CYS A 174 -17.03 -2.38 -4.84
C CYS A 174 -15.83 -3.04 -5.52
N ASP A 175 -15.80 -4.37 -5.49
CA ASP A 175 -14.90 -5.16 -6.33
C ASP A 175 -15.60 -5.40 -7.68
N MET A 176 -14.91 -5.11 -8.78
CA MET A 176 -15.51 -5.16 -10.11
C MET A 176 -15.88 -6.58 -10.56
N PHE A 177 -15.26 -7.61 -9.96
CA PHE A 177 -15.55 -9.02 -10.25
C PHE A 177 -16.47 -9.64 -9.19
N CYS A 178 -16.21 -9.34 -7.91
CA CYS A 178 -16.92 -9.96 -6.77
C CYS A 178 -18.10 -9.12 -6.27
N GLY A 179 -18.33 -7.93 -6.82
CA GLY A 179 -19.39 -7.03 -6.38
C GLY A 179 -19.08 -6.34 -5.05
N ASN A 180 -20.11 -5.91 -4.33
CA ASN A 180 -19.94 -5.19 -3.07
C ASN A 180 -19.33 -6.08 -1.99
N GLN A 181 -18.23 -5.62 -1.42
CA GLN A 181 -17.51 -6.26 -0.34
C GLN A 181 -17.61 -5.42 0.94
N ILE A 182 -17.77 -6.08 2.07
CA ILE A 182 -17.79 -5.46 3.39
C ILE A 182 -16.79 -6.18 4.27
N LYS A 183 -15.92 -5.39 4.96
CA LYS A 183 -15.00 -5.91 5.94
C LYS A 183 -15.17 -5.13 7.24
N THR A 184 -15.40 -5.85 8.33
CA THR A 184 -15.35 -5.28 9.68
C THR A 184 -13.90 -5.28 10.17
N LEU A 185 -13.40 -4.12 10.57
CA LEU A 185 -12.11 -3.97 11.23
C LEU A 185 -12.26 -4.07 12.74
N GLU A 186 -11.31 -4.74 13.38
CA GLU A 186 -11.25 -4.90 14.83
C GLU A 186 -10.05 -4.14 15.42
N GLU A 187 -10.27 -3.43 16.49
CA GLU A 187 -9.22 -2.72 17.21
C GLU A 187 -8.15 -3.69 17.71
N GLY A 188 -6.88 -3.30 17.53
CA GLY A 188 -5.74 -4.10 17.93
C GLY A 188 -5.41 -5.22 16.95
N LYS A 189 -6.38 -6.01 16.51
CA LYS A 189 -6.15 -7.14 15.61
C LYS A 189 -5.78 -6.69 14.18
N ASP A 190 -6.47 -5.69 13.67
CA ASP A 190 -6.22 -5.14 12.34
C ASP A 190 -5.17 -4.01 12.34
N ASP A 191 -4.50 -3.75 13.47
CA ASP A 191 -3.39 -2.80 13.55
C ASP A 191 -2.18 -3.37 12.80
N PHE A 192 -1.83 -2.81 11.66
CA PHE A 192 -0.70 -3.28 10.88
C PHE A 192 0.50 -2.33 10.94
N ILE A 193 1.68 -2.86 10.63
CA ILE A 193 2.92 -2.08 10.60
C ILE A 193 2.90 -1.15 9.40
N ILE A 194 3.16 0.15 9.65
CA ILE A 194 3.31 1.18 8.63
C ILE A 194 4.77 1.59 8.42
N PHE A 195 5.59 1.52 9.49
CA PHE A 195 7.03 1.63 9.42
C PHE A 195 7.69 0.49 10.19
N ARG A 196 8.70 -0.10 9.58
CA ARG A 196 9.50 -1.17 10.18
C ARG A 196 10.53 -0.58 11.15
N ALA A 197 11.08 -1.43 12.02
CA ALA A 197 12.13 -1.02 12.96
C ALA A 197 13.44 -0.58 12.26
N ASP A 198 13.69 -1.01 11.03
CA ASP A 198 14.81 -0.56 10.21
C ASP A 198 14.53 0.78 9.48
N GLY A 199 13.41 1.44 9.79
CA GLY A 199 12.98 2.70 9.19
C GLY A 199 12.28 2.56 7.84
N ALA A 200 12.22 1.38 7.25
CA ALA A 200 11.56 1.18 5.97
C ALA A 200 10.04 1.35 6.09
N VAL A 201 9.44 2.05 5.14
CA VAL A 201 7.98 2.16 5.01
C VAL A 201 7.39 0.81 4.58
N SER A 202 6.20 0.48 5.09
CA SER A 202 5.50 -0.72 4.64
C SER A 202 4.86 -0.52 3.27
N TYR A 203 4.71 -1.62 2.53
CA TYR A 203 3.99 -1.63 1.26
C TYR A 203 2.57 -1.04 1.39
N GLN A 204 1.85 -1.44 2.43
CA GLN A 204 0.47 -0.99 2.65
C GLN A 204 0.37 0.54 2.80
N LEU A 205 1.28 1.15 3.57
CA LEU A 205 1.27 2.61 3.70
C LEU A 205 1.65 3.27 2.39
N ALA A 206 2.75 2.85 1.76
CA ALA A 206 3.24 3.51 0.56
C ALA A 206 2.24 3.41 -0.60
N ALA A 207 1.70 2.21 -0.86
CA ALA A 207 0.71 2.01 -1.92
C ALA A 207 -0.56 2.84 -1.69
N SER A 208 -1.13 2.80 -0.46
CA SER A 208 -2.36 3.54 -0.16
C SER A 208 -2.15 5.06 -0.17
N ALA A 209 -1.02 5.54 0.36
CA ALA A 209 -0.70 6.97 0.36
C ALA A 209 -0.52 7.48 -1.07
N ASP A 210 0.21 6.73 -1.90
CA ASP A 210 0.45 7.10 -3.28
C ASP A 210 -0.83 7.05 -4.12
N ASP A 211 -1.66 6.01 -3.96
CA ASP A 211 -2.95 5.93 -4.66
C ASP A 211 -3.82 7.16 -4.33
N GLY A 212 -3.88 7.57 -3.05
CA GLY A 212 -4.61 8.77 -2.64
C GLY A 212 -4.01 10.07 -3.19
N ILE A 213 -2.70 10.27 -3.06
CA ILE A 213 -2.00 11.48 -3.50
C ILE A 213 -2.00 11.61 -5.02
N MET A 214 -1.86 10.51 -5.74
CA MET A 214 -1.90 10.45 -7.20
C MET A 214 -3.32 10.46 -7.76
N GLN A 215 -4.33 10.46 -6.88
CA GLN A 215 -5.75 10.46 -7.25
C GLN A 215 -6.15 9.24 -8.09
N VAL A 216 -5.60 8.08 -7.77
CA VAL A 216 -6.01 6.82 -8.38
C VAL A 216 -7.44 6.50 -7.94
N THR A 217 -8.32 6.29 -8.90
CA THR A 217 -9.74 6.03 -8.65
C THR A 217 -10.09 4.54 -8.63
N HIS A 218 -9.30 3.73 -9.35
CA HIS A 218 -9.51 2.29 -9.47
C HIS A 218 -8.16 1.54 -9.43
N VAL A 219 -8.12 0.43 -8.75
CA VAL A 219 -6.93 -0.43 -8.56
C VAL A 219 -7.26 -1.89 -8.89
#